data_75abed996b57e337bd370dcb3c884abd
#
_entry.id   75abed996b57e337bd370dcb3c884abd
#
_cell.length_a   1.000
_cell.length_b   1.000
_cell.length_c   1.000
_cell.angle_alpha   90.00
_cell.angle_beta   90.00
_cell.angle_gamma   90.00
#
_symmetry.space_group_name_H-M   'P 1'
#
loop_
_entity.id
_entity.type
_entity.pdbx_description
1 polymer ?
#
loop_
_entity_poly.entity_id
_entity_poly.type
_entity_poly.pdbx_seq_one_letter_code
_entity_poly.pdbx_strand_id
1 'polypeptide(L)'
;RSNGVTSAITLPDFNWDPLSGMASYFLLDGSLRVNGMPDVALTGEIGAVSSGSRAESLILLKDLLEFASMLDEKDISSSKKISEVMEDFEVADLMELQPRDVIALYNLLNNKLPLVIKTNRASDILKLIDIKKLYGLNLILMSAQEAELVKGEIAENNIPVIVNPFDNIPDSFDELASNIR
;
A
#
# COMPACT_ATOMS: atom_id res chain seq x y z
N ARG A 1 24.36 5.43 15.41
CA ARG A 1 23.90 6.82 15.11
C ARG A 1 24.91 7.58 14.22
N SER A 2 25.58 6.88 13.31
CA SER A 2 26.34 7.56 12.28
C SER A 2 25.36 8.34 11.39
N ASN A 3 25.71 9.60 11.09
CA ASN A 3 24.95 10.47 10.18
C ASN A 3 23.57 10.98 10.65
N GLY A 4 23.24 10.88 11.95
CA GLY A 4 22.07 11.52 12.53
C GLY A 4 20.72 10.81 12.29
N VAL A 5 20.71 9.62 11.68
CA VAL A 5 19.48 8.81 11.51
C VAL A 5 19.07 8.24 12.86
N THR A 6 17.86 8.57 13.32
CA THR A 6 17.33 8.18 14.64
C THR A 6 16.24 7.13 14.57
N SER A 7 15.59 6.99 13.41
CA SER A 7 14.52 6.02 13.19
C SER A 7 14.45 5.61 11.72
N ALA A 8 13.79 4.50 11.45
CA ALA A 8 13.55 3.99 10.12
C ALA A 8 12.17 3.33 10.03
N ILE A 9 11.58 3.34 8.85
CA ILE A 9 10.44 2.50 8.51
C ILE A 9 10.96 1.45 7.53
N THR A 10 10.70 0.18 7.83
CA THR A 10 10.99 -0.93 6.92
C THR A 10 9.71 -1.31 6.19
N LEU A 11 9.84 -1.54 4.90
CA LEU A 11 8.78 -1.98 4.03
C LEU A 11 9.07 -3.42 3.60
N PRO A 12 8.08 -4.28 3.41
CA PRO A 12 8.28 -5.56 2.75
C PRO A 12 8.70 -5.34 1.29
N ASP A 13 9.29 -6.35 0.68
CA ASP A 13 9.58 -6.32 -0.75
C ASP A 13 8.27 -6.21 -1.54
N PHE A 14 8.26 -5.33 -2.54
CA PHE A 14 7.13 -5.11 -3.43
C PHE A 14 7.09 -6.19 -4.52
N ASN A 15 6.88 -7.45 -4.13
CA ASN A 15 6.85 -8.59 -5.06
C ASN A 15 5.45 -9.15 -5.26
N TRP A 16 4.45 -8.60 -4.56
CA TRP A 16 3.07 -9.06 -4.59
C TRP A 16 2.14 -7.88 -4.88
N ASP A 17 1.46 -7.93 -6.01
CA ASP A 17 0.41 -7.00 -6.39
C ASP A 17 -0.95 -7.52 -5.90
N PRO A 18 -1.85 -6.63 -5.50
CA PRO A 18 -1.66 -5.20 -5.26
C PRO A 18 -1.16 -4.85 -3.85
N LEU A 19 -1.13 -5.83 -2.92
CA LEU A 19 -0.73 -5.64 -1.51
C LEU A 19 0.47 -6.53 -1.17
N SER A 20 1.49 -5.93 -0.58
CA SER A 20 2.77 -6.60 -0.28
C SER A 20 2.95 -6.94 1.21
N GLY A 21 2.17 -6.35 2.10
CA GLY A 21 2.23 -6.61 3.54
C GLY A 21 2.34 -5.35 4.40
N MET A 22 2.75 -5.54 5.65
CA MET A 22 2.77 -4.48 6.65
C MET A 22 4.15 -3.85 6.82
N ALA A 23 4.20 -2.52 6.87
CA ALA A 23 5.39 -1.75 7.24
C ALA A 23 5.58 -1.74 8.75
N SER A 24 6.83 -1.62 9.20
CA SER A 24 7.19 -1.50 10.61
C SER A 24 8.12 -0.32 10.85
N TYR A 25 7.91 0.37 11.97
CA TYR A 25 8.73 1.48 12.42
C TYR A 25 9.74 1.02 13.47
N PHE A 26 10.98 1.49 13.39
CA PHE A 26 12.06 1.17 14.32
C PHE A 26 12.78 2.42 14.81
N LEU A 27 13.10 2.41 16.09
CA LEU A 27 14.02 3.38 16.68
C LEU A 27 15.47 2.87 16.57
N LEU A 28 16.35 3.71 16.07
CA LEU A 28 17.78 3.44 15.96
C LEU A 28 18.52 4.07 17.16
N ASP A 29 18.15 3.64 18.36
CA ASP A 29 18.68 4.19 19.62
C ASP A 29 20.05 3.61 20.02
N GLY A 30 20.55 2.61 19.28
CA GLY A 30 21.80 1.89 19.56
C GLY A 30 21.65 0.77 20.59
N SER A 31 20.44 0.48 21.02
CA SER A 31 20.13 -0.69 21.84
C SER A 31 20.27 -1.98 21.03
N LEU A 32 20.66 -3.08 21.70
CA LEU A 32 20.61 -4.41 21.11
C LEU A 32 19.19 -4.98 21.07
N ARG A 33 18.24 -4.34 21.74
CA ARG A 33 16.83 -4.70 21.68
C ARG A 33 16.14 -3.92 20.58
N VAL A 34 15.34 -4.62 19.79
CA VAL A 34 14.49 -3.97 18.78
C VAL A 34 13.43 -3.13 19.50
N ASN A 35 13.49 -1.82 19.30
CA ASN A 35 12.52 -0.87 19.82
C ASN A 35 11.79 -0.24 18.65
N GLY A 36 10.48 -0.53 18.53
CA GLY A 36 9.69 -0.08 17.38
C GLY A 36 8.22 -0.45 17.50
N MET A 37 7.47 -0.11 16.47
CA MET A 37 6.05 -0.42 16.31
C MET A 37 5.88 -1.26 15.05
N PRO A 38 5.34 -2.48 15.14
CA PRO A 38 4.93 -3.24 13.98
C PRO A 38 3.65 -2.63 13.37
N ASP A 39 3.35 -3.02 12.14
CA ASP A 39 2.06 -2.79 11.50
C ASP A 39 1.62 -1.31 11.46
N VAL A 40 2.55 -0.43 11.04
CA VAL A 40 2.29 1.03 10.99
C VAL A 40 1.64 1.48 9.68
N ALA A 41 1.72 0.69 8.63
CA ALA A 41 1.07 0.94 7.34
C ALA A 41 0.87 -0.37 6.57
N LEU A 42 -0.19 -0.44 5.77
CA LEU A 42 -0.32 -1.47 4.73
C LEU A 42 0.37 -0.98 3.47
N THR A 43 1.11 -1.87 2.80
CA THR A 43 1.91 -1.51 1.63
C THR A 43 1.48 -2.31 0.41
N GLY A 44 1.70 -1.75 -0.76
CA GLY A 44 1.44 -2.41 -2.03
C GLY A 44 2.11 -1.72 -3.20
N GLU A 45 2.00 -2.32 -4.37
CA GLU A 45 2.53 -1.79 -5.63
C GLU A 45 1.49 -1.92 -6.73
N ILE A 46 1.41 -0.93 -7.61
CA ILE A 46 0.64 -1.00 -8.85
C ILE A 46 1.61 -0.85 -10.00
N GLY A 47 1.64 -1.86 -10.88
CA GLY A 47 2.50 -1.88 -12.05
C GLY A 47 3.69 -2.84 -11.97
N ALA A 48 3.79 -3.64 -10.91
CA ALA A 48 4.78 -4.71 -10.86
C ALA A 48 4.50 -5.79 -11.94
N VAL A 49 5.55 -6.49 -12.31
CA VAL A 49 5.49 -7.54 -13.34
C VAL A 49 4.76 -8.79 -12.84
N SER A 50 4.57 -8.91 -11.54
CA SER A 50 4.05 -10.12 -10.87
C SER A 50 2.57 -10.39 -11.11
N SER A 51 1.76 -9.36 -11.35
CA SER A 51 0.30 -9.47 -11.49
C SER A 51 -0.21 -9.55 -12.93
N GLY A 52 0.66 -9.73 -13.91
CA GLY A 52 0.25 -9.82 -15.32
C GLY A 52 -0.09 -8.47 -15.96
N SER A 53 -0.92 -7.63 -15.37
CA SER A 53 -1.21 -6.29 -15.89
C SER A 53 -1.57 -5.28 -14.80
N ARG A 54 -1.27 -3.99 -15.05
CA ARG A 54 -1.65 -2.89 -14.13
C ARG A 54 -3.16 -2.78 -13.93
N ALA A 55 -3.93 -3.08 -14.97
CA ALA A 55 -5.40 -3.06 -14.88
C ALA A 55 -5.88 -4.15 -13.92
N GLU A 56 -5.28 -5.31 -13.95
CA GLU A 56 -5.57 -6.42 -13.05
C GLU A 56 -5.24 -6.05 -11.59
N SER A 57 -4.05 -5.47 -11.32
CA SER A 57 -3.69 -4.99 -9.98
C SER A 57 -4.72 -4.00 -9.42
N LEU A 58 -5.20 -3.07 -10.24
CA LEU A 58 -6.22 -2.09 -9.82
C LEU A 58 -7.58 -2.73 -9.57
N ILE A 59 -7.96 -3.74 -10.36
CA ILE A 59 -9.20 -4.50 -10.15
C ILE A 59 -9.10 -5.27 -8.84
N LEU A 60 -8.03 -6.04 -8.65
CA LEU A 60 -7.80 -6.80 -7.41
C LEU A 60 -7.77 -5.91 -6.18
N LEU A 61 -7.13 -4.74 -6.25
CA LEU A 61 -7.16 -3.78 -5.15
C LEU A 61 -8.59 -3.33 -4.81
N LYS A 62 -9.42 -3.08 -5.84
CA LYS A 62 -10.82 -2.71 -5.63
C LYS A 62 -11.61 -3.85 -5.02
N ASP A 63 -11.44 -5.07 -5.50
CA ASP A 63 -12.16 -6.25 -5.01
C ASP A 63 -11.80 -6.52 -3.54
N LEU A 64 -10.51 -6.35 -3.16
CA LEU A 64 -10.07 -6.44 -1.76
C LEU A 64 -10.68 -5.35 -0.87
N LEU A 65 -10.78 -4.12 -1.37
CA LEU A 65 -11.40 -3.03 -0.63
C LEU A 65 -12.91 -3.19 -0.53
N GLU A 66 -13.56 -3.72 -1.57
CA GLU A 66 -14.98 -4.06 -1.55
C GLU A 66 -15.26 -5.17 -0.53
N PHE A 67 -14.48 -6.26 -0.56
CA PHE A 67 -14.52 -7.30 0.46
C PHE A 67 -14.38 -6.71 1.87
N ALA A 68 -13.34 -5.90 2.10
CA ALA A 68 -13.09 -5.29 3.40
C ALA A 68 -14.23 -4.35 3.85
N SER A 69 -14.94 -3.70 2.91
CA SER A 69 -16.06 -2.81 3.21
C SER A 69 -17.29 -3.53 3.73
N MET A 70 -17.38 -4.83 3.52
CA MET A 70 -18.48 -5.69 3.99
C MET A 70 -18.23 -6.26 5.41
N LEU A 71 -17.00 -6.08 5.94
CA LEU A 71 -16.60 -6.63 7.23
C LEU A 71 -17.09 -5.75 8.39
N ASP A 72 -17.67 -6.40 9.40
CA ASP A 72 -18.01 -5.82 10.69
C ASP A 72 -16.94 -6.15 11.74
N GLU A 73 -16.93 -5.40 12.87
CA GLU A 73 -16.06 -5.69 14.01
C GLU A 73 -16.26 -7.11 14.57
N LYS A 74 -17.47 -7.65 14.41
CA LYS A 74 -17.81 -9.00 14.85
C LYS A 74 -17.10 -10.08 14.01
N ASP A 75 -16.90 -9.81 12.73
CA ASP A 75 -16.30 -10.76 11.78
C ASP A 75 -14.82 -10.95 12.07
N ILE A 76 -14.14 -9.90 12.52
CA ILE A 76 -12.72 -9.95 12.88
C ILE A 76 -12.46 -10.35 14.34
N SER A 77 -13.49 -10.68 15.13
CA SER A 77 -13.37 -10.96 16.57
C SER A 77 -12.65 -12.27 16.89
N SER A 78 -12.54 -13.20 15.94
CA SER A 78 -11.81 -14.46 16.09
C SER A 78 -11.37 -15.01 14.74
N SER A 79 -10.25 -15.75 14.74
CA SER A 79 -9.74 -16.38 13.51
C SER A 79 -10.76 -17.31 12.84
N LYS A 80 -11.62 -17.97 13.64
CA LYS A 80 -12.66 -18.85 13.08
C LYS A 80 -13.69 -18.06 12.27
N LYS A 81 -14.16 -16.92 12.79
CA LYS A 81 -15.12 -16.08 12.06
C LYS A 81 -14.51 -15.46 10.81
N ILE A 82 -13.26 -15.03 10.89
CA ILE A 82 -12.52 -14.55 9.73
C ILE A 82 -12.49 -15.62 8.64
N SER A 83 -12.16 -16.88 9.00
CA SER A 83 -12.15 -17.98 8.03
C SER A 83 -13.53 -18.25 7.43
N GLU A 84 -14.59 -18.21 8.24
CA GLU A 84 -15.98 -18.37 7.77
C GLU A 84 -16.36 -17.28 6.76
N VAL A 85 -15.98 -16.02 7.00
CA VAL A 85 -16.24 -14.91 6.06
C VAL A 85 -15.39 -15.03 4.81
N MET A 86 -14.14 -15.48 4.91
CA MET A 86 -13.25 -15.65 3.75
C MET A 86 -13.79 -16.69 2.76
N GLU A 87 -14.45 -17.75 3.22
CA GLU A 87 -15.03 -18.79 2.37
C GLU A 87 -16.15 -18.26 1.44
N ASP A 88 -16.78 -17.15 1.81
CA ASP A 88 -17.85 -16.54 1.02
C ASP A 88 -17.35 -15.61 -0.10
N PHE A 89 -16.01 -15.35 -0.16
CA PHE A 89 -15.45 -14.38 -1.09
C PHE A 89 -14.31 -14.97 -1.93
N GLU A 90 -14.54 -15.05 -3.24
CA GLU A 90 -13.57 -15.57 -4.22
C GLU A 90 -12.23 -14.82 -4.20
N VAL A 91 -12.24 -13.51 -3.94
CA VAL A 91 -11.02 -12.71 -3.86
C VAL A 91 -10.10 -13.14 -2.72
N ALA A 92 -10.65 -13.66 -1.62
CA ALA A 92 -9.86 -14.12 -0.48
C ALA A 92 -9.06 -15.37 -0.85
N ASP A 93 -9.65 -16.30 -1.59
CA ASP A 93 -8.99 -17.48 -2.11
C ASP A 93 -7.99 -17.14 -3.22
N LEU A 94 -8.38 -16.27 -4.16
CA LEU A 94 -7.54 -15.85 -5.28
C LEU A 94 -6.24 -15.20 -4.81
N MET A 95 -6.32 -14.41 -3.74
CA MET A 95 -5.17 -13.70 -3.15
C MET A 95 -4.51 -14.47 -2.01
N GLU A 96 -4.93 -15.70 -1.72
CA GLU A 96 -4.41 -16.52 -0.62
C GLU A 96 -4.34 -15.76 0.72
N LEU A 97 -5.38 -14.95 1.00
CA LEU A 97 -5.41 -14.11 2.19
C LEU A 97 -5.29 -14.93 3.47
N GLN A 98 -4.56 -14.39 4.42
CA GLN A 98 -4.49 -14.93 5.77
C GLN A 98 -5.39 -14.10 6.72
N PRO A 99 -5.84 -14.64 7.84
CA PRO A 99 -6.66 -13.89 8.81
C PRO A 99 -6.07 -12.53 9.23
N ARG A 100 -4.75 -12.42 9.30
CA ARG A 100 -4.05 -11.15 9.60
C ARG A 100 -4.23 -10.10 8.50
N ASP A 101 -4.31 -10.54 7.23
CA ASP A 101 -4.46 -9.64 6.09
C ASP A 101 -5.88 -9.06 6.05
N VAL A 102 -6.88 -9.86 6.42
CA VAL A 102 -8.27 -9.42 6.61
C VAL A 102 -8.38 -8.36 7.72
N ILE A 103 -7.69 -8.56 8.84
CA ILE A 103 -7.62 -7.58 9.93
C ILE A 103 -6.94 -6.28 9.45
N ALA A 104 -5.88 -6.39 8.67
CA ALA A 104 -5.17 -5.23 8.11
C ALA A 104 -6.08 -4.43 7.16
N LEU A 105 -6.80 -5.11 6.27
CA LEU A 105 -7.77 -4.51 5.36
C LEU A 105 -8.93 -3.82 6.11
N TYR A 106 -9.49 -4.47 7.13
CA TYR A 106 -10.50 -3.86 8.00
C TYR A 106 -9.97 -2.59 8.68
N ASN A 107 -8.76 -2.63 9.24
CA ASN A 107 -8.14 -1.48 9.89
C ASN A 107 -7.82 -0.36 8.89
N LEU A 108 -7.48 -0.69 7.66
CA LEU A 108 -7.27 0.28 6.57
C LEU A 108 -8.53 1.10 6.31
N LEU A 109 -9.68 0.45 6.12
CA LEU A 109 -10.96 1.14 5.84
C LEU A 109 -11.49 1.91 7.04
N ASN A 110 -11.15 1.50 8.26
CA ASN A 110 -11.50 2.23 9.47
C ASN A 110 -10.50 3.35 9.82
N ASN A 111 -9.65 3.77 8.87
CA ASN A 111 -8.64 4.83 9.02
C ASN A 111 -7.66 4.62 10.18
N LYS A 112 -7.45 3.38 10.61
CA LYS A 112 -6.46 3.02 11.63
C LYS A 112 -5.07 2.82 11.04
N LEU A 113 -4.99 2.58 9.73
CA LEU A 113 -3.75 2.36 8.99
C LEU A 113 -3.72 3.21 7.72
N PRO A 114 -2.59 3.81 7.34
CA PRO A 114 -2.38 4.34 6.01
C PRO A 114 -2.08 3.22 5.00
N LEU A 115 -2.40 3.49 3.73
CA LEU A 115 -2.03 2.66 2.59
C LEU A 115 -0.88 3.32 1.84
N VAL A 116 0.27 2.66 1.79
CA VAL A 116 1.44 3.11 1.02
C VAL A 116 1.49 2.32 -0.28
N ILE A 117 1.28 2.98 -1.42
CA ILE A 117 1.34 2.34 -2.74
C ILE A 117 2.52 2.87 -3.54
N LYS A 118 3.39 1.96 -3.95
CA LYS A 118 4.42 2.23 -4.94
C LYS A 118 3.78 2.23 -6.34
N THR A 119 3.94 3.31 -7.07
CA THR A 119 3.45 3.46 -8.45
C THR A 119 4.20 4.57 -9.14
N ASN A 120 4.41 4.46 -10.46
CA ASN A 120 5.21 5.42 -11.21
C ASN A 120 4.40 6.25 -12.20
N ARG A 121 3.31 5.71 -12.75
CA ARG A 121 2.58 6.37 -13.84
C ARG A 121 1.45 7.28 -13.37
N ALA A 122 1.33 8.44 -14.03
CA ALA A 122 0.28 9.41 -13.78
C ALA A 122 -1.13 8.81 -13.92
N SER A 123 -1.34 7.92 -14.91
CA SER A 123 -2.64 7.24 -15.10
C SER A 123 -3.04 6.39 -13.89
N ASP A 124 -2.09 5.70 -13.29
CA ASP A 124 -2.33 4.82 -12.14
C ASP A 124 -2.52 5.64 -10.86
N ILE A 125 -1.77 6.74 -10.73
CA ILE A 125 -1.96 7.73 -9.65
C ILE A 125 -3.39 8.28 -9.68
N LEU A 126 -3.91 8.68 -10.84
CA LEU A 126 -5.29 9.18 -10.96
C LEU A 126 -6.31 8.11 -10.55
N LYS A 127 -6.10 6.85 -10.92
CA LYS A 127 -6.98 5.75 -10.51
C LYS A 127 -6.92 5.50 -9.01
N LEU A 128 -5.75 5.59 -8.39
CA LEU A 128 -5.60 5.49 -6.94
C LEU A 128 -6.27 6.66 -6.21
N ILE A 129 -6.26 7.85 -6.78
CA ILE A 129 -7.02 9.00 -6.26
C ILE A 129 -8.53 8.72 -6.28
N ASP A 130 -9.04 8.14 -7.38
CA ASP A 130 -10.46 7.74 -7.46
C ASP A 130 -10.82 6.71 -6.40
N ILE A 131 -9.97 5.67 -6.22
CA ILE A 131 -10.14 4.64 -5.19
C ILE A 131 -10.08 5.24 -3.78
N LYS A 132 -9.11 6.15 -3.51
CA LYS A 132 -9.04 6.88 -2.24
C LYS A 132 -10.33 7.62 -1.93
N LYS A 133 -10.90 8.32 -2.90
CA LYS A 133 -12.17 9.06 -2.73
C LYS A 133 -13.34 8.13 -2.44
N LEU A 134 -13.39 6.99 -3.15
CA LEU A 134 -14.49 6.02 -3.03
C LEU A 134 -14.52 5.36 -1.64
N TYR A 135 -13.36 4.98 -1.12
CA TYR A 135 -13.25 4.23 0.15
C TYR A 135 -12.77 5.07 1.33
N GLY A 136 -12.48 6.37 1.14
CA GLY A 136 -12.03 7.25 2.22
C GLY A 136 -10.62 6.93 2.74
N LEU A 137 -9.72 6.40 1.91
CA LEU A 137 -8.42 5.89 2.35
C LEU A 137 -7.44 7.00 2.75
N ASN A 138 -6.58 6.70 3.72
CA ASN A 138 -5.38 7.48 4.00
C ASN A 138 -4.24 6.98 3.08
N LEU A 139 -4.23 7.47 1.82
CA LEU A 139 -3.28 7.05 0.79
C LEU A 139 -1.99 7.86 0.86
N ILE A 140 -0.86 7.16 0.75
CA ILE A 140 0.50 7.71 0.57
C ILE A 140 1.07 7.09 -0.71
N LEU A 141 1.56 7.92 -1.63
CA LEU A 141 2.24 7.45 -2.83
C LEU A 141 3.73 7.30 -2.58
N MET A 142 4.34 6.28 -3.18
CA MET A 142 5.78 6.05 -3.12
C MET A 142 6.34 5.91 -4.54
N SER A 143 7.58 6.36 -4.75
CA SER A 143 8.26 6.55 -6.05
C SER A 143 7.56 7.62 -6.91
N ALA A 144 6.38 7.37 -7.42
CA ALA A 144 5.49 8.30 -8.11
C ALA A 144 6.22 9.19 -9.15
N GLN A 145 7.01 8.59 -10.02
CA GLN A 145 7.89 9.31 -10.93
C GLN A 145 7.16 10.32 -11.83
N GLU A 146 5.95 10.00 -12.29
CA GLU A 146 5.13 10.92 -13.10
C GLU A 146 4.20 11.82 -12.27
N ALA A 147 4.41 11.95 -10.95
CA ALA A 147 3.58 12.77 -10.07
C ALA A 147 3.49 14.24 -10.50
N GLU A 148 4.55 14.77 -11.12
CA GLU A 148 4.56 16.16 -11.64
C GLU A 148 3.44 16.42 -12.66
N LEU A 149 3.06 15.41 -13.45
CA LEU A 149 2.00 15.53 -14.45
C LEU A 149 0.60 15.68 -13.84
N VAL A 150 0.43 15.22 -12.60
CA VAL A 150 -0.86 15.18 -11.87
C VAL A 150 -0.73 15.83 -10.48
N LYS A 151 0.21 16.75 -10.32
CA LYS A 151 0.48 17.40 -9.03
C LYS A 151 -0.70 18.16 -8.45
N GLY A 152 -1.56 18.71 -9.33
CA GLY A 152 -2.77 19.41 -8.93
C GLY A 152 -3.71 18.49 -8.19
N GLU A 153 -4.01 17.34 -8.78
CA GLU A 153 -4.90 16.32 -8.23
C GLU A 153 -4.33 15.72 -6.93
N ILE A 154 -3.02 15.48 -6.87
CA ILE A 154 -2.33 15.00 -5.66
C ILE A 154 -2.50 16.02 -4.53
N ALA A 155 -2.25 17.32 -4.80
CA ALA A 155 -2.34 18.38 -3.82
C ALA A 155 -3.78 18.61 -3.34
N GLU A 156 -4.75 18.66 -4.25
CA GLU A 156 -6.18 18.84 -3.93
C GLU A 156 -6.72 17.71 -3.03
N ASN A 157 -6.16 16.50 -3.16
CA ASN A 157 -6.57 15.35 -2.37
C ASN A 157 -5.69 15.13 -1.13
N ASN A 158 -4.76 16.04 -0.82
CA ASN A 158 -3.85 15.98 0.33
C ASN A 158 -3.11 14.63 0.42
N ILE A 159 -2.54 14.16 -0.68
CA ILE A 159 -1.83 12.89 -0.75
C ILE A 159 -0.33 13.13 -0.54
N PRO A 160 0.27 12.59 0.53
CA PRO A 160 1.72 12.62 0.71
C PRO A 160 2.41 11.77 -0.36
N VAL A 161 3.60 12.23 -0.80
CA VAL A 161 4.42 11.51 -1.76
C VAL A 161 5.81 11.28 -1.18
N ILE A 162 6.25 10.02 -1.16
CA ILE A 162 7.61 9.62 -0.82
C ILE A 162 8.38 9.48 -2.13
N VAL A 163 9.31 10.39 -2.37
CA VAL A 163 10.14 10.37 -3.58
C VAL A 163 11.52 9.81 -3.30
N ASN A 164 12.09 9.10 -4.28
CA ASN A 164 13.49 8.71 -4.27
C ASN A 164 14.26 9.59 -5.27
N PRO A 165 15.01 10.59 -4.81
CA PRO A 165 15.70 11.52 -5.69
C PRO A 165 16.88 10.90 -6.46
N PHE A 166 17.25 9.66 -6.14
CA PHE A 166 18.37 8.95 -6.75
C PHE A 166 17.94 7.96 -7.84
N ASP A 167 16.66 7.69 -8.00
CA ASP A 167 16.10 6.84 -9.04
C ASP A 167 16.07 7.58 -10.39
N ASN A 168 17.24 7.97 -10.88
CA ASN A 168 17.39 8.66 -12.17
C ASN A 168 17.62 7.72 -13.34
N ILE A 169 17.81 6.44 -13.08
CA ILE A 169 18.01 5.42 -14.10
C ILE A 169 16.80 4.51 -14.07
N PRO A 170 16.00 4.46 -15.15
CA PRO A 170 14.85 3.58 -15.20
C PRO A 170 15.28 2.12 -15.23
N ASP A 171 14.86 1.34 -14.27
CA ASP A 171 15.10 -0.12 -14.22
C ASP A 171 14.09 -0.89 -15.08
N SER A 172 12.98 -0.24 -15.48
CA SER A 172 11.91 -0.83 -16.28
C SER A 172 11.31 0.15 -17.28
N PHE A 173 10.53 -0.36 -18.24
CA PHE A 173 9.77 0.49 -19.17
C PHE A 173 8.76 1.40 -18.48
N ASP A 174 8.27 1.03 -17.32
CA ASP A 174 7.33 1.84 -16.54
C ASP A 174 8.00 3.06 -15.89
N GLU A 175 9.30 3.02 -15.77
CA GLU A 175 10.11 4.09 -15.18
C GLU A 175 10.75 5.02 -16.23
N LEU A 176 10.52 4.75 -17.53
CA LEU A 176 11.11 5.54 -18.62
C LEU A 176 10.60 6.98 -18.71
N ALA A 177 9.49 7.31 -18.03
CA ALA A 177 8.77 8.54 -18.37
C ALA A 177 9.07 9.71 -17.45
N SER A 178 9.83 9.57 -16.39
CA SER A 178 9.95 10.72 -15.55
C SER A 178 11.30 11.00 -15.00
N ASN A 179 11.54 12.20 -14.97
CA ASN A 179 12.49 12.79 -14.07
C ASN A 179 11.75 13.78 -13.19
N ILE A 180 11.86 13.65 -11.90
CA ILE A 180 11.60 14.74 -10.99
C ILE A 180 12.58 15.83 -11.40
N ARG A 181 12.10 16.83 -12.13
CA ARG A 181 12.85 18.02 -12.53
C ARG A 181 12.63 19.12 -11.53
#